data_6e260123857a3d567688172b59572476
#
_entry.id   6e260123857a3d567688172b59572476
#
_cell.length_a   1.000
_cell.length_b   1.000
_cell.length_c   1.000
_cell.angle_alpha   90.00
_cell.angle_beta   90.00
_cell.angle_gamma   90.00
#
_symmetry.space_group_name_H-M   'P 1'
#
loop_
_entity.id
_entity.type
_entity.pdbx_description
1 polymer ?
#
loop_
_entity_poly.entity_id
_entity_poly.type
_entity_poly.pdbx_seq_one_letter_code
_entity_poly.pdbx_strand_id
1 'polypeptide(L)'
;MSVTFCRVASGPQAHAGATAREGAGLGAAAVAAALAAGLLPVETGGASAEAAAFVVDPADALALGERGVAGWRITVRHRGPREEVLDALARTGARYLRTSPDRVPEAVALAGLPGLEAVVSAPVGSPDEAIAATRAGAGDLILEGWDDERAGALRDALGPADLLERVALPPGVPYEAVWGAFARPMLKAWLDLTDGSGAARPRGDWAPGRDLPPPVPPARLSAAWGDAAWRAASPEPELEALAPDLAGILERSLGGAPPSRDEVERLFRARGAEVEGVARVADVLRERACGDVVTYVINRNINYTNQCYFRCGFCGFSRGPKSLNLRGEPYILNVHEVVRRSVEAAERGATEVCLQGGIHPDFTGDFYVEVLSAIKRRLPDMHVHGFTPLEVWQGAQTLGVGVREFLTRLRDAGLGSLPGTAAEVLDDDVRRHLCPDKVRTAEWAEVMITAHELGLRATTTLMFGHIDSPRAWANHLEVLRDIQRRTGGFTEFVPLPFVHMASPIYLQGRARPGPTWDEVVLVHAVARLALDGLVPNIQASWVKLGLEGGARLLQAGCNDLGGTLMDENISRASGAAHGQLATPEELEAAIRAVGRTPARRNTLYGLLEVAA
;
A
#
# COMPACT_ATOMS: atom_id res chain seq x y z
N MET A 1 17.41 -10.46 -14.36
CA MET A 1 16.22 -10.51 -15.20
C MET A 1 15.29 -11.50 -14.57
N SER A 2 14.14 -11.10 -14.14
CA SER A 2 13.12 -12.00 -13.63
C SER A 2 12.17 -12.36 -14.77
N VAL A 3 11.84 -13.63 -14.88
CA VAL A 3 10.98 -14.17 -15.94
C VAL A 3 9.80 -14.82 -15.24
N THR A 4 8.59 -14.43 -15.62
CA THR A 4 7.35 -14.98 -15.07
C THR A 4 6.79 -15.98 -16.07
N PHE A 5 6.34 -17.14 -15.60
CA PHE A 5 5.78 -18.20 -16.44
C PHE A 5 4.28 -18.33 -16.25
N CYS A 6 3.59 -18.51 -17.36
CA CYS A 6 2.24 -19.03 -17.37
C CYS A 6 2.26 -20.47 -17.90
N ARG A 7 1.90 -21.44 -17.10
CA ARG A 7 1.76 -22.83 -17.56
C ARG A 7 0.38 -23.02 -18.17
N VAL A 8 0.35 -23.26 -19.46
CA VAL A 8 -0.86 -23.76 -20.15
C VAL A 8 -0.76 -25.27 -20.19
N ALA A 9 -1.61 -25.95 -19.44
CA ALA A 9 -1.66 -27.41 -19.50
C ALA A 9 -2.27 -27.85 -20.83
N SER A 10 -1.47 -28.48 -21.68
CA SER A 10 -1.93 -29.15 -22.89
C SER A 10 -1.88 -30.65 -22.68
N GLY A 11 -3.05 -31.30 -22.61
CA GLY A 11 -3.19 -32.75 -22.65
C GLY A 11 -4.41 -33.28 -21.92
N PRO A 12 -5.01 -34.40 -22.36
CA PRO A 12 -6.26 -34.92 -21.82
C PRO A 12 -6.13 -35.60 -20.44
N GLN A 13 -4.96 -35.58 -19.81
CA GLN A 13 -4.72 -36.22 -18.49
C GLN A 13 -4.19 -35.27 -17.41
N ALA A 14 -4.09 -33.97 -17.64
CA ALA A 14 -3.82 -33.03 -16.58
C ALA A 14 -5.04 -32.95 -15.68
N HIS A 15 -4.91 -33.41 -14.48
CA HIS A 15 -5.88 -33.56 -13.38
C HIS A 15 -7.23 -32.87 -13.60
N ALA A 16 -8.28 -33.66 -13.69
CA ALA A 16 -9.63 -33.22 -13.91
C ALA A 16 -10.04 -32.18 -12.85
N GLY A 17 -9.98 -30.89 -13.22
CA GLY A 17 -10.44 -29.80 -12.38
C GLY A 17 -9.51 -28.59 -12.24
N ALA A 18 -8.25 -28.65 -12.64
CA ALA A 18 -7.27 -27.60 -12.31
C ALA A 18 -6.51 -27.02 -13.52
N THR A 19 -7.04 -27.12 -14.73
CA THR A 19 -6.32 -26.62 -15.90
C THR A 19 -6.94 -25.35 -16.44
N ALA A 20 -6.12 -24.31 -16.60
CA ALA A 20 -6.47 -23.20 -17.46
C ALA A 20 -6.63 -23.71 -18.87
N ARG A 21 -7.84 -23.77 -19.38
CA ARG A 21 -8.12 -24.06 -20.79
C ARG A 21 -8.08 -22.75 -21.55
N GLU A 22 -7.26 -22.67 -22.57
CA GLU A 22 -7.46 -21.64 -23.59
C GLU A 22 -8.89 -21.77 -24.13
N GLY A 23 -9.72 -20.75 -23.93
CA GLY A 23 -11.06 -20.67 -24.51
C GLY A 23 -12.24 -21.14 -23.65
N ALA A 24 -12.06 -21.40 -22.34
CA ALA A 24 -13.18 -21.72 -21.44
C ALA A 24 -13.20 -20.76 -20.24
N GLY A 25 -14.35 -20.17 -19.92
CA GLY A 25 -14.55 -19.37 -18.72
C GLY A 25 -14.33 -20.21 -17.45
N LEU A 26 -13.53 -19.71 -16.53
CA LEU A 26 -13.21 -20.36 -15.27
C LEU A 26 -14.03 -19.74 -14.13
N GLY A 27 -14.88 -20.51 -13.50
CA GLY A 27 -15.60 -20.10 -12.30
C GLY A 27 -14.66 -19.97 -11.08
N ALA A 28 -15.07 -19.23 -10.06
CA ALA A 28 -14.29 -18.96 -8.85
C ALA A 28 -13.73 -20.23 -8.18
N ALA A 29 -14.49 -21.34 -8.20
CA ALA A 29 -14.03 -22.63 -7.65
C ALA A 29 -12.90 -23.25 -8.47
N ALA A 30 -12.93 -23.12 -9.81
CA ALA A 30 -11.86 -23.60 -10.69
C ALA A 30 -10.59 -22.77 -10.55
N VAL A 31 -10.74 -21.45 -10.35
CA VAL A 31 -9.63 -20.54 -10.05
C VAL A 31 -8.99 -20.92 -8.70
N ALA A 32 -9.77 -21.13 -7.66
CA ALA A 32 -9.27 -21.56 -6.36
C ALA A 32 -8.54 -22.91 -6.43
N ALA A 33 -9.07 -23.88 -7.19
CA ALA A 33 -8.44 -25.17 -7.41
C ALA A 33 -7.12 -25.05 -8.21
N ALA A 34 -7.08 -24.20 -9.23
CA ALA A 34 -5.87 -23.92 -10.00
C ALA A 34 -4.79 -23.27 -9.13
N LEU A 35 -5.16 -22.29 -8.30
CA LEU A 35 -4.25 -21.65 -7.35
C LEU A 35 -3.71 -22.65 -6.34
N ALA A 36 -4.55 -23.53 -5.78
CA ALA A 36 -4.14 -24.59 -4.87
C ALA A 36 -3.19 -25.62 -5.51
N ALA A 37 -3.28 -25.80 -6.83
CA ALA A 37 -2.36 -26.64 -7.60
C ALA A 37 -1.09 -25.91 -8.09
N GLY A 38 -0.91 -24.61 -7.73
CA GLY A 38 0.20 -23.78 -8.21
C GLY A 38 0.08 -23.37 -9.68
N LEU A 39 -1.13 -23.40 -10.22
CA LEU A 39 -1.44 -23.04 -11.60
C LEU A 39 -2.28 -21.76 -11.64
N LEU A 40 -2.11 -21.01 -12.70
CA LEU A 40 -2.79 -19.74 -12.87
C LEU A 40 -3.73 -19.75 -14.06
N PRO A 41 -5.01 -19.45 -13.83
CA PRO A 41 -5.99 -19.46 -14.89
C PRO A 41 -5.87 -18.20 -15.78
N VAL A 42 -5.58 -18.41 -17.04
CA VAL A 42 -5.62 -17.39 -18.10
C VAL A 42 -6.61 -17.83 -19.15
N GLU A 43 -7.57 -17.01 -19.50
CA GLU A 43 -8.52 -17.26 -20.60
C GLU A 43 -8.03 -16.61 -21.89
N THR A 44 -8.08 -17.35 -22.99
CA THR A 44 -7.80 -16.87 -24.35
C THR A 44 -9.02 -16.99 -25.23
N GLY A 45 -9.51 -15.88 -25.77
CA GLY A 45 -10.73 -15.80 -26.57
C GLY A 45 -11.99 -15.63 -25.72
N GLY A 46 -13.02 -15.04 -26.23
CA GLY A 46 -14.36 -14.79 -25.67
C GLY A 46 -14.46 -14.49 -24.18
N ALA A 47 -14.91 -13.31 -23.83
CA ALA A 47 -14.96 -12.87 -22.45
C ALA A 47 -16.09 -13.52 -21.67
N SER A 48 -15.80 -14.34 -20.66
CA SER A 48 -16.71 -14.59 -19.57
C SER A 48 -16.41 -13.63 -18.40
N ALA A 49 -17.46 -13.19 -17.69
CA ALA A 49 -17.29 -12.33 -16.52
C ALA A 49 -16.50 -12.99 -15.38
N GLU A 50 -16.31 -14.31 -15.45
CA GLU A 50 -15.68 -15.14 -14.43
C GLU A 50 -14.19 -15.40 -14.67
N ALA A 51 -13.66 -15.11 -15.87
CA ALA A 51 -12.25 -15.32 -16.18
C ALA A 51 -11.33 -14.44 -15.35
N ALA A 52 -10.19 -15.00 -14.93
CA ALA A 52 -9.19 -14.27 -14.16
C ALA A 52 -8.45 -13.22 -14.99
N ALA A 53 -8.15 -13.55 -16.26
CA ALA A 53 -7.50 -12.67 -17.23
C ALA A 53 -7.88 -13.06 -18.65
N PHE A 54 -7.67 -12.14 -19.60
CA PHE A 54 -7.99 -12.29 -21.03
C PHE A 54 -6.75 -12.09 -21.88
N VAL A 55 -6.55 -12.94 -22.87
CA VAL A 55 -5.53 -12.74 -23.92
C VAL A 55 -6.24 -12.54 -25.25
N VAL A 56 -6.26 -11.31 -25.75
CA VAL A 56 -7.10 -10.90 -26.85
C VAL A 56 -6.34 -10.05 -27.87
N ASP A 57 -6.85 -9.98 -29.09
CA ASP A 57 -6.33 -9.07 -30.10
C ASP A 57 -6.68 -7.60 -29.76
N PRO A 58 -5.99 -6.59 -30.35
CA PRO A 58 -6.15 -5.19 -29.94
C PRO A 58 -7.60 -4.68 -29.98
N ALA A 59 -8.36 -5.01 -31.02
CA ALA A 59 -9.75 -4.60 -31.15
C ALA A 59 -10.65 -5.20 -30.08
N ASP A 60 -10.44 -6.48 -29.73
CA ASP A 60 -11.18 -7.15 -28.65
C ASP A 60 -10.80 -6.60 -27.28
N ALA A 61 -9.53 -6.18 -27.10
CA ALA A 61 -9.08 -5.53 -25.88
C ALA A 61 -9.84 -4.22 -25.64
N LEU A 62 -9.99 -3.38 -26.65
CA LEU A 62 -10.78 -2.15 -26.57
C LEU A 62 -12.25 -2.43 -26.25
N ALA A 63 -12.86 -3.42 -26.91
CA ALA A 63 -14.24 -3.82 -26.62
C ALA A 63 -14.42 -4.34 -25.18
N LEU A 64 -13.43 -5.04 -24.61
CA LEU A 64 -13.43 -5.44 -23.22
C LEU A 64 -13.31 -4.24 -22.28
N GLY A 65 -12.45 -3.27 -22.59
CA GLY A 65 -12.34 -2.01 -21.85
C GLY A 65 -13.66 -1.25 -21.83
N GLU A 66 -14.33 -1.10 -22.98
CA GLU A 66 -15.64 -0.47 -23.12
C GLU A 66 -16.75 -1.21 -22.31
N ARG A 67 -16.60 -2.51 -22.09
CA ARG A 67 -17.50 -3.33 -21.26
C ARG A 67 -17.12 -3.31 -19.76
N GLY A 68 -16.15 -2.49 -19.38
CA GLY A 68 -15.74 -2.34 -17.98
C GLY A 68 -14.79 -3.42 -17.47
N VAL A 69 -14.12 -4.16 -18.34
CA VAL A 69 -13.08 -5.11 -17.92
C VAL A 69 -11.81 -4.35 -17.58
N ALA A 70 -11.36 -4.47 -16.34
CA ALA A 70 -10.16 -3.80 -15.87
C ALA A 70 -8.90 -4.19 -16.68
N GLY A 71 -8.08 -3.21 -17.03
CA GLY A 71 -6.90 -3.38 -17.88
C GLY A 71 -5.89 -4.41 -17.35
N TRP A 72 -5.76 -4.54 -16.02
CA TRP A 72 -4.88 -5.55 -15.43
C TRP A 72 -5.30 -7.01 -15.73
N ARG A 73 -6.55 -7.22 -16.14
CA ARG A 73 -7.09 -8.49 -16.62
C ARG A 73 -6.88 -8.71 -18.12
N ILE A 74 -6.41 -7.70 -18.85
CA ILE A 74 -6.28 -7.74 -20.30
C ILE A 74 -4.81 -7.93 -20.67
N THR A 75 -4.54 -8.91 -21.52
CA THR A 75 -3.26 -9.09 -22.19
C THR A 75 -3.49 -8.84 -23.68
N VAL A 76 -2.87 -7.82 -24.24
CA VAL A 76 -2.98 -7.49 -25.66
C VAL A 76 -2.04 -8.37 -26.46
N ARG A 77 -2.51 -8.99 -27.54
CA ARG A 77 -1.65 -9.68 -28.50
C ARG A 77 -0.93 -8.68 -29.39
N HIS A 78 0.37 -8.90 -29.59
CA HIS A 78 1.17 -8.15 -30.56
C HIS A 78 0.84 -8.61 -32.00
N ARG A 79 -0.35 -8.27 -32.48
CA ARG A 79 -0.88 -8.57 -33.82
C ARG A 79 -1.46 -7.32 -34.43
N GLY A 80 -1.36 -7.21 -35.76
CA GLY A 80 -1.89 -6.07 -36.51
C GLY A 80 -0.96 -4.86 -36.54
N PRO A 81 -1.47 -3.71 -36.97
CA PRO A 81 -0.74 -2.46 -37.06
C PRO A 81 -0.24 -2.01 -35.69
N ARG A 82 0.96 -1.42 -35.67
CA ARG A 82 1.58 -0.90 -34.44
C ARG A 82 0.68 0.07 -33.68
N GLU A 83 -0.02 0.94 -34.43
CA GLU A 83 -0.91 1.95 -33.86
C GLU A 83 -2.09 1.34 -33.09
N GLU A 84 -2.68 0.26 -33.61
CA GLU A 84 -3.78 -0.46 -32.94
C GLU A 84 -3.32 -1.11 -31.63
N VAL A 85 -2.12 -1.69 -31.59
CA VAL A 85 -1.55 -2.29 -30.38
C VAL A 85 -1.27 -1.21 -29.34
N LEU A 86 -0.73 -0.07 -29.77
CA LEU A 86 -0.45 1.07 -28.88
C LEU A 86 -1.75 1.66 -28.30
N ASP A 87 -2.76 1.86 -29.14
CA ASP A 87 -4.06 2.37 -28.70
C ASP A 87 -4.73 1.42 -27.69
N ALA A 88 -4.71 0.12 -27.97
CA ALA A 88 -5.24 -0.88 -27.06
C ALA A 88 -4.52 -0.87 -25.70
N LEU A 89 -3.19 -0.83 -25.66
CA LEU A 89 -2.41 -0.77 -24.43
C LEU A 89 -2.70 0.51 -23.64
N ALA A 90 -2.71 1.65 -24.32
CA ALA A 90 -2.89 2.96 -23.69
C ALA A 90 -4.31 3.15 -23.13
N ARG A 91 -5.35 2.78 -23.89
CA ARG A 91 -6.75 2.99 -23.50
C ARG A 91 -7.27 1.99 -22.48
N THR A 92 -6.77 0.75 -22.52
CA THR A 92 -7.22 -0.28 -21.58
C THR A 92 -6.39 -0.34 -20.30
N GLY A 93 -5.21 0.29 -20.26
CA GLY A 93 -4.25 0.12 -19.17
C GLY A 93 -3.73 -1.31 -19.07
N ALA A 94 -3.73 -2.07 -20.17
CA ALA A 94 -3.27 -3.45 -20.19
C ALA A 94 -1.77 -3.52 -19.85
N ARG A 95 -1.43 -4.36 -18.88
CA ARG A 95 -0.04 -4.52 -18.38
C ARG A 95 0.79 -5.53 -19.15
N TYR A 96 0.20 -6.26 -20.07
CA TYR A 96 0.88 -7.35 -20.74
C TYR A 96 0.68 -7.28 -22.24
N LEU A 97 1.82 -7.43 -22.97
CA LEU A 97 1.86 -7.52 -24.40
C LEU A 97 2.35 -8.92 -24.80
N ARG A 98 1.46 -9.78 -25.28
CA ARG A 98 1.80 -11.13 -25.75
C ARG A 98 2.32 -11.09 -27.17
N THR A 99 3.49 -11.64 -27.42
CA THR A 99 4.12 -11.71 -28.74
C THR A 99 4.67 -13.10 -29.01
N SER A 100 4.97 -13.41 -30.28
CA SER A 100 5.73 -14.61 -30.64
C SER A 100 7.22 -14.47 -30.25
N PRO A 101 7.94 -15.57 -30.00
CA PRO A 101 9.34 -15.52 -29.56
C PRO A 101 10.26 -14.72 -30.49
N ASP A 102 10.04 -14.81 -31.78
CA ASP A 102 10.79 -14.11 -32.85
C ASP A 102 10.57 -12.58 -32.85
N ARG A 103 9.44 -12.11 -32.30
CA ARG A 103 9.08 -10.69 -32.25
C ARG A 103 9.28 -10.05 -30.88
N VAL A 104 9.91 -10.74 -29.94
CA VAL A 104 10.18 -10.21 -28.59
C VAL A 104 10.94 -8.87 -28.61
N PRO A 105 12.01 -8.69 -29.43
CA PRO A 105 12.72 -7.39 -29.45
C PRO A 105 11.82 -6.22 -29.90
N GLU A 106 10.94 -6.44 -30.88
CA GLU A 106 10.00 -5.43 -31.36
C GLU A 106 8.97 -5.08 -30.28
N ALA A 107 8.42 -6.10 -29.61
CA ALA A 107 7.46 -5.92 -28.52
C ALA A 107 8.09 -5.21 -27.32
N VAL A 108 9.34 -5.51 -26.98
CA VAL A 108 10.08 -4.84 -25.89
C VAL A 108 10.30 -3.36 -26.22
N ALA A 109 10.68 -3.05 -27.46
CA ALA A 109 10.83 -1.66 -27.91
C ALA A 109 9.50 -0.89 -27.86
N LEU A 110 8.38 -1.57 -28.14
CA LEU A 110 7.04 -0.99 -28.11
C LEU A 110 6.55 -0.79 -26.67
N ALA A 111 6.73 -1.79 -25.82
CA ALA A 111 6.35 -1.76 -24.41
C ALA A 111 7.18 -0.76 -23.59
N GLY A 112 8.39 -0.42 -24.04
CA GLY A 112 9.27 0.56 -23.43
C GLY A 112 9.00 2.02 -23.82
N LEU A 113 7.99 2.29 -24.64
CA LEU A 113 7.63 3.66 -24.99
C LEU A 113 7.07 4.41 -23.78
N PRO A 114 7.34 5.72 -23.67
CA PRO A 114 6.79 6.54 -22.58
C PRO A 114 5.26 6.43 -22.51
N GLY A 115 4.74 6.15 -21.35
CA GLY A 115 3.30 5.97 -21.12
C GLY A 115 2.80 4.53 -21.24
N LEU A 116 3.65 3.59 -21.61
CA LEU A 116 3.31 2.18 -21.67
C LEU A 116 4.20 1.38 -20.71
N GLU A 117 3.62 0.83 -19.68
CA GLU A 117 4.31 -0.05 -18.71
C GLU A 117 3.92 -1.51 -18.91
N ALA A 118 3.99 -1.99 -20.14
CA ALA A 118 3.61 -3.36 -20.45
C ALA A 118 4.77 -4.35 -20.30
N VAL A 119 4.48 -5.50 -19.71
CA VAL A 119 5.39 -6.64 -19.64
C VAL A 119 5.24 -7.46 -20.92
N VAL A 120 6.34 -7.72 -21.62
CA VAL A 120 6.32 -8.54 -22.83
C VAL A 120 6.25 -10.02 -22.42
N SER A 121 5.25 -10.71 -22.92
CA SER A 121 4.94 -12.11 -22.65
C SER A 121 5.10 -12.93 -23.94
N ALA A 122 5.89 -14.01 -23.92
CA ALA A 122 6.15 -14.85 -25.09
C ALA A 122 5.82 -16.32 -24.81
N PRO A 123 4.99 -16.98 -25.66
CA PRO A 123 4.85 -18.42 -25.64
C PRO A 123 6.13 -19.07 -26.13
N VAL A 124 6.58 -20.13 -25.48
CA VAL A 124 7.81 -20.85 -25.80
C VAL A 124 7.58 -22.35 -25.73
N GLY A 125 8.04 -23.07 -26.75
CA GLY A 125 7.90 -24.53 -26.87
C GLY A 125 9.15 -25.31 -26.47
N SER A 126 10.28 -24.62 -26.24
CA SER A 126 11.56 -25.25 -25.88
C SER A 126 12.38 -24.41 -24.91
N PRO A 127 13.31 -25.02 -24.15
CA PRO A 127 14.24 -24.29 -23.28
C PRO A 127 15.07 -23.24 -24.06
N ASP A 128 15.51 -23.56 -25.26
CA ASP A 128 16.33 -22.63 -26.07
C ASP A 128 15.53 -21.39 -26.49
N GLU A 129 14.29 -21.56 -26.88
CA GLU A 129 13.37 -20.45 -27.17
C GLU A 129 13.12 -19.59 -25.92
N ALA A 130 12.95 -20.25 -24.76
CA ALA A 130 12.76 -19.55 -23.49
C ALA A 130 13.97 -18.69 -23.12
N ILE A 131 15.19 -19.25 -23.24
CA ILE A 131 16.43 -18.54 -23.00
C ILE A 131 16.62 -17.38 -24.00
N ALA A 132 16.32 -17.62 -25.28
CA ALA A 132 16.40 -16.58 -26.30
C ALA A 132 15.42 -15.45 -26.05
N ALA A 133 14.17 -15.76 -25.75
CA ALA A 133 13.14 -14.76 -25.42
C ALA A 133 13.50 -13.93 -24.19
N THR A 134 14.05 -14.58 -23.14
CA THR A 134 14.53 -13.90 -21.92
C THR A 134 15.68 -12.94 -22.23
N ARG A 135 16.67 -13.39 -23.01
CA ARG A 135 17.79 -12.52 -23.44
C ARG A 135 17.35 -11.35 -24.30
N ALA A 136 16.28 -11.53 -25.09
CA ALA A 136 15.68 -10.48 -25.89
C ALA A 136 14.83 -9.49 -25.06
N GLY A 137 14.63 -9.75 -23.77
CA GLY A 137 13.96 -8.84 -22.85
C GLY A 137 12.52 -9.21 -22.53
N ALA A 138 12.03 -10.40 -22.89
CA ALA A 138 10.73 -10.88 -22.42
C ALA A 138 10.69 -10.87 -20.89
N GLY A 139 9.63 -10.32 -20.35
CA GLY A 139 9.39 -10.31 -18.91
C GLY A 139 8.63 -11.53 -18.42
N ASP A 140 7.86 -12.15 -19.34
CA ASP A 140 7.07 -13.34 -19.10
C ASP A 140 7.31 -14.38 -20.18
N LEU A 141 7.31 -15.66 -19.78
CA LEU A 141 7.28 -16.79 -20.71
C LEU A 141 6.03 -17.62 -20.47
N ILE A 142 5.41 -18.08 -21.57
CA ILE A 142 4.25 -18.97 -21.53
C ILE A 142 4.72 -20.33 -22.02
N LEU A 143 4.67 -21.34 -21.15
CA LEU A 143 5.12 -22.68 -21.49
C LEU A 143 3.99 -23.45 -22.19
N GLU A 144 4.05 -23.57 -23.51
CA GLU A 144 3.06 -24.30 -24.31
C GLU A 144 3.53 -25.73 -24.57
N GLY A 145 2.71 -26.73 -24.14
CA GLY A 145 3.01 -28.13 -24.37
C GLY A 145 4.20 -28.70 -23.58
N TRP A 146 4.54 -28.09 -22.45
CA TRP A 146 5.64 -28.52 -21.60
C TRP A 146 5.21 -29.61 -20.62
N ASP A 147 6.11 -30.59 -20.44
CA ASP A 147 6.05 -31.56 -19.37
C ASP A 147 6.93 -31.12 -18.19
N ASP A 148 6.88 -31.89 -17.09
CA ASP A 148 7.63 -31.57 -15.87
C ASP A 148 9.15 -31.70 -16.06
N GLU A 149 9.62 -32.53 -17.01
CA GLU A 149 11.02 -32.71 -17.31
C GLU A 149 11.60 -31.48 -18.00
N ARG A 150 10.90 -30.95 -19.04
CA ARG A 150 11.30 -29.73 -19.74
C ARG A 150 11.23 -28.50 -18.84
N ALA A 151 10.18 -28.41 -18.01
CA ALA A 151 10.07 -27.33 -17.02
C ALA A 151 11.17 -27.43 -15.97
N GLY A 152 11.59 -28.64 -15.57
CA GLY A 152 12.72 -28.89 -14.70
C GLY A 152 14.05 -28.43 -15.32
N ALA A 153 14.31 -28.84 -16.56
CA ALA A 153 15.52 -28.43 -17.30
C ALA A 153 15.62 -26.90 -17.45
N LEU A 154 14.49 -26.23 -17.67
CA LEU A 154 14.50 -24.77 -17.76
C LEU A 154 14.78 -24.11 -16.39
N ARG A 155 14.23 -24.65 -15.29
CA ARG A 155 14.55 -24.19 -13.92
C ARG A 155 16.04 -24.31 -13.61
N ASP A 156 16.65 -25.39 -14.05
CA ASP A 156 18.08 -25.63 -13.85
C ASP A 156 18.93 -24.64 -14.68
N ALA A 157 18.47 -24.27 -15.86
CA ALA A 157 19.16 -23.33 -16.75
C ALA A 157 19.02 -21.84 -16.36
N LEU A 158 17.87 -21.44 -15.82
CA LEU A 158 17.54 -20.04 -15.49
C LEU A 158 17.56 -19.76 -13.98
N GLY A 159 17.55 -20.80 -13.16
CA GLY A 159 17.42 -20.69 -11.70
C GLY A 159 15.99 -20.50 -11.22
N PRO A 160 15.68 -20.92 -9.99
CA PRO A 160 14.30 -20.90 -9.46
C PRO A 160 13.74 -19.49 -9.25
N ALA A 161 14.59 -18.47 -9.18
CA ALA A 161 14.17 -17.08 -9.04
C ALA A 161 13.73 -16.43 -10.36
N ASP A 162 14.10 -17.05 -11.48
CA ASP A 162 13.81 -16.54 -12.82
C ASP A 162 12.53 -17.16 -13.42
N LEU A 163 11.98 -18.15 -12.74
CA LEU A 163 10.84 -18.95 -13.16
C LEU A 163 9.65 -18.70 -12.24
N LEU A 164 8.76 -17.81 -12.63
CA LEU A 164 7.57 -17.51 -11.87
C LEU A 164 6.31 -17.68 -12.70
N GLU A 165 5.35 -18.43 -12.15
CA GLU A 165 4.00 -18.42 -12.68
C GLU A 165 3.35 -17.07 -12.38
N ARG A 166 2.89 -16.43 -13.43
CA ARG A 166 2.25 -15.14 -13.36
C ARG A 166 0.84 -15.25 -12.81
N VAL A 167 0.54 -14.48 -11.77
CA VAL A 167 -0.77 -14.47 -11.13
C VAL A 167 -1.37 -13.08 -11.18
N ALA A 168 -2.36 -12.88 -12.05
CA ALA A 168 -3.34 -11.86 -11.79
C ALA A 168 -4.44 -12.49 -10.92
N LEU A 169 -4.48 -12.16 -9.65
CA LEU A 169 -5.53 -12.65 -8.75
C LEU A 169 -6.88 -12.07 -9.16
N PRO A 170 -7.91 -12.91 -9.39
CA PRO A 170 -9.25 -12.43 -9.64
C PRO A 170 -9.76 -11.55 -8.50
N PRO A 171 -10.66 -10.60 -8.76
CA PRO A 171 -11.39 -9.93 -7.70
C PRO A 171 -11.99 -10.92 -6.72
N GLY A 172 -11.85 -10.65 -5.43
CA GLY A 172 -12.38 -11.53 -4.39
C GLY A 172 -11.52 -12.74 -4.01
N VAL A 173 -10.43 -13.03 -4.73
CA VAL A 173 -9.47 -14.06 -4.31
C VAL A 173 -8.48 -13.45 -3.33
N PRO A 174 -8.37 -13.96 -2.10
CA PRO A 174 -7.42 -13.42 -1.13
C PRO A 174 -5.98 -13.77 -1.53
N TYR A 175 -5.07 -12.84 -1.28
CA TYR A 175 -3.65 -12.99 -1.61
C TYR A 175 -3.02 -14.22 -0.92
N GLU A 176 -3.48 -14.54 0.27
CA GLU A 176 -3.07 -15.69 1.07
C GLU A 176 -3.37 -17.05 0.41
N ALA A 177 -4.36 -17.12 -0.47
CA ALA A 177 -4.66 -18.35 -1.20
C ALA A 177 -3.47 -18.83 -2.05
N VAL A 178 -2.54 -17.93 -2.36
CA VAL A 178 -1.34 -18.23 -3.16
C VAL A 178 -0.21 -18.80 -2.31
N TRP A 179 -0.15 -18.49 -1.02
CA TRP A 179 0.99 -18.86 -0.18
C TRP A 179 1.20 -20.35 0.03
N GLY A 180 0.10 -21.12 0.06
CA GLY A 180 0.15 -22.58 0.17
C GLY A 180 0.48 -23.28 -1.14
N ALA A 181 0.39 -22.56 -2.27
CA ALA A 181 0.55 -23.14 -3.60
C ALA A 181 2.01 -23.20 -4.07
N PHE A 182 2.91 -22.40 -3.47
CA PHE A 182 4.29 -22.31 -3.89
C PHE A 182 5.29 -22.85 -2.87
N ALA A 183 6.34 -23.53 -3.35
CA ALA A 183 7.55 -23.76 -2.56
C ALA A 183 8.18 -22.43 -2.15
N ARG A 184 8.85 -22.37 -0.99
CA ARG A 184 9.40 -21.10 -0.44
C ARG A 184 10.22 -20.24 -1.41
N PRO A 185 11.16 -20.77 -2.23
CA PRO A 185 11.91 -19.96 -3.18
C PRO A 185 11.01 -19.33 -4.26
N MET A 186 10.02 -20.09 -4.75
CA MET A 186 9.05 -19.61 -5.72
C MET A 186 8.11 -18.55 -5.13
N LEU A 187 7.66 -18.75 -3.90
CA LEU A 187 6.85 -17.76 -3.19
C LEU A 187 7.62 -16.44 -3.06
N LYS A 188 8.90 -16.50 -2.63
CA LYS A 188 9.71 -15.30 -2.53
C LYS A 188 9.86 -14.59 -3.88
N ALA A 189 10.19 -15.31 -4.92
CA ALA A 189 10.34 -14.76 -6.26
C ALA A 189 9.03 -14.13 -6.75
N TRP A 190 7.90 -14.80 -6.54
CA TRP A 190 6.59 -14.26 -6.88
C TRP A 190 6.26 -12.97 -6.11
N LEU A 191 6.51 -12.94 -4.80
CA LEU A 191 6.31 -11.77 -3.95
C LEU A 191 7.20 -10.58 -4.36
N ASP A 192 8.43 -10.85 -4.79
CA ASP A 192 9.36 -9.81 -5.25
C ASP A 192 8.94 -9.22 -6.62
N LEU A 193 8.23 -9.98 -7.44
CA LEU A 193 7.89 -9.63 -8.81
C LEU A 193 6.45 -9.16 -9.02
N THR A 194 5.59 -9.27 -8.01
CA THR A 194 4.18 -8.89 -8.12
C THR A 194 3.81 -7.73 -7.19
N ASP A 195 2.76 -7.01 -7.58
CA ASP A 195 2.05 -6.05 -6.73
C ASP A 195 0.99 -6.75 -5.86
N GLY A 196 0.23 -6.02 -5.06
CA GLY A 196 -0.81 -6.56 -4.17
C GLY A 196 -2.00 -7.20 -4.88
N SER A 197 -2.17 -6.95 -6.18
CA SER A 197 -3.17 -7.63 -7.00
C SER A 197 -2.63 -8.90 -7.68
N GLY A 198 -1.35 -9.22 -7.49
CA GLY A 198 -0.67 -10.30 -8.18
C GLY A 198 -0.21 -9.96 -9.60
N ALA A 199 -0.40 -8.73 -10.05
CA ALA A 199 0.12 -8.27 -11.33
C ALA A 199 1.63 -7.98 -11.25
N ALA A 200 2.34 -8.04 -12.39
CA ALA A 200 3.77 -7.78 -12.42
C ALA A 200 4.10 -6.36 -11.91
N ARG A 201 5.14 -6.26 -11.09
CA ARG A 201 5.69 -4.97 -10.67
C ARG A 201 6.44 -4.30 -11.81
N PRO A 202 6.44 -2.96 -11.88
CA PRO A 202 7.40 -2.22 -12.70
C PRO A 202 8.83 -2.60 -12.34
N ARG A 203 9.71 -2.67 -13.32
CA ARG A 203 11.14 -2.87 -13.09
C ARG A 203 11.75 -1.58 -12.53
N GLY A 204 12.52 -1.69 -11.48
CA GLY A 204 13.21 -0.55 -10.86
C GLY A 204 13.61 -0.85 -9.43
N ASP A 205 14.50 -0.03 -8.91
CA ASP A 205 15.05 -0.18 -7.55
C ASP A 205 14.28 0.62 -6.49
N TRP A 206 13.29 1.39 -6.91
CA TRP A 206 12.50 2.19 -5.97
C TRP A 206 11.67 1.31 -5.04
N ALA A 207 11.72 1.64 -3.78
CA ALA A 207 10.85 1.09 -2.75
C ALA A 207 10.75 2.10 -1.59
N PRO A 208 9.67 2.08 -0.81
CA PRO A 208 9.55 2.92 0.37
C PRO A 208 10.76 2.79 1.30
N GLY A 209 11.25 3.91 1.78
CA GLY A 209 12.41 4.00 2.65
C GLY A 209 13.77 4.02 1.94
N ARG A 210 13.85 3.73 0.66
CA ARG A 210 15.11 3.91 -0.09
C ARG A 210 15.34 5.39 -0.42
N ASP A 211 16.59 5.81 -0.40
CA ASP A 211 17.02 7.15 -0.83
C ASP A 211 17.07 7.21 -2.36
N LEU A 212 15.91 7.11 -2.95
CA LEU A 212 15.68 7.19 -4.39
C LEU A 212 14.41 8.01 -4.62
N PRO A 213 14.42 8.90 -5.63
CA PRO A 213 13.20 9.63 -6.00
C PRO A 213 12.12 8.64 -6.45
N PRO A 214 10.84 8.95 -6.22
CA PRO A 214 9.75 8.17 -6.76
C PRO A 214 9.86 8.05 -8.28
N PRO A 215 9.45 6.93 -8.88
CA PRO A 215 9.44 6.79 -10.34
C PRO A 215 8.72 7.97 -11.01
N VAL A 216 9.34 8.52 -12.04
CA VAL A 216 8.69 9.56 -12.84
C VAL A 216 7.51 8.91 -13.56
N PRO A 217 6.30 9.44 -13.45
CA PRO A 217 5.18 8.97 -14.26
C PRO A 217 5.52 9.05 -15.75
N PRO A 218 4.91 8.23 -16.61
CA PRO A 218 5.09 8.31 -18.04
C PRO A 218 4.98 9.75 -18.56
N ALA A 219 5.66 10.08 -19.67
CA ALA A 219 5.83 11.46 -20.14
C ALA A 219 4.55 12.28 -20.36
N ARG A 220 3.38 11.62 -20.53
CA ARG A 220 2.07 12.28 -20.50
C ARG A 220 1.68 12.81 -19.13
N LEU A 221 2.26 12.23 -18.08
CA LEU A 221 1.98 12.54 -16.67
C LEU A 221 3.08 13.42 -16.06
N SER A 222 4.33 13.33 -16.55
CA SER A 222 5.47 14.07 -16.01
C SER A 222 5.39 15.58 -16.26
N ALA A 223 4.76 16.00 -17.36
CA ALA A 223 4.51 17.42 -17.63
C ALA A 223 3.42 18.03 -16.72
N ALA A 224 2.58 17.18 -16.13
CA ALA A 224 1.47 17.57 -15.27
C ALA A 224 1.78 17.42 -13.76
N TRP A 225 2.63 16.46 -13.39
CA TRP A 225 3.01 16.22 -12.00
C TRP A 225 4.17 17.11 -11.57
N GLY A 226 3.89 18.15 -10.79
CA GLY A 226 4.88 19.07 -10.26
C GLY A 226 4.93 20.43 -10.97
N ASP A 227 4.06 20.68 -11.95
CA ASP A 227 3.96 21.96 -12.61
C ASP A 227 2.68 22.71 -12.19
N ALA A 228 2.75 24.05 -12.09
CA ALA A 228 1.57 24.90 -11.96
C ALA A 228 0.58 24.69 -13.11
N ALA A 229 1.03 24.17 -14.24
CA ALA A 229 0.23 23.71 -15.36
C ALA A 229 -0.76 22.57 -15.01
N TRP A 230 -0.53 21.78 -13.95
CA TRP A 230 -1.49 20.80 -13.46
C TRP A 230 -2.84 21.45 -13.09
N ARG A 231 -2.80 22.64 -12.48
CA ARG A 231 -3.99 23.42 -12.12
C ARG A 231 -4.65 24.09 -13.33
N ALA A 232 -3.86 24.42 -14.36
CA ALA A 232 -4.34 25.13 -15.56
C ALA A 232 -4.88 24.18 -16.64
N ALA A 233 -4.50 22.92 -16.62
CA ALA A 233 -4.75 21.95 -17.70
C ALA A 233 -6.08 21.18 -17.55
N SER A 234 -7.13 21.82 -17.12
CA SER A 234 -8.51 21.32 -16.97
C SER A 234 -8.84 20.85 -15.54
N PRO A 235 -9.83 21.47 -14.90
CA PRO A 235 -10.30 21.04 -13.58
C PRO A 235 -11.04 19.70 -13.58
N GLU A 236 -11.42 19.18 -14.73
CA GLU A 236 -12.12 17.90 -14.85
C GLU A 236 -11.21 16.84 -15.46
N PRO A 237 -11.04 15.68 -14.80
CA PRO A 237 -10.33 14.56 -15.39
C PRO A 237 -11.07 14.07 -16.64
N GLU A 238 -10.32 13.71 -17.70
CA GLU A 238 -10.88 13.09 -18.90
C GLU A 238 -11.36 11.66 -18.58
N LEU A 239 -12.51 11.55 -17.91
CA LEU A 239 -13.05 10.26 -17.45
C LEU A 239 -13.51 9.40 -18.63
N GLU A 240 -13.88 10.01 -19.75
CA GLU A 240 -14.32 9.31 -20.96
C GLU A 240 -13.24 8.39 -21.57
N ALA A 241 -11.97 8.66 -21.27
CA ALA A 241 -10.84 7.82 -21.73
C ALA A 241 -10.56 6.61 -20.84
N LEU A 242 -11.27 6.48 -19.71
CA LEU A 242 -11.08 5.39 -18.75
C LEU A 242 -12.06 4.24 -19.02
N ALA A 243 -11.79 3.07 -18.39
CA ALA A 243 -12.74 1.97 -18.42
C ALA A 243 -14.11 2.42 -17.83
N PRO A 244 -15.25 2.10 -18.49
CA PRO A 244 -16.56 2.64 -18.12
C PRO A 244 -16.97 2.35 -16.67
N ASP A 245 -16.58 1.21 -16.12
CA ASP A 245 -16.83 0.86 -14.72
C ASP A 245 -16.12 1.82 -13.76
N LEU A 246 -14.85 2.13 -14.05
CA LEU A 246 -14.04 3.06 -13.25
C LEU A 246 -14.54 4.50 -13.42
N ALA A 247 -14.80 4.93 -14.66
CA ALA A 247 -15.33 6.25 -14.95
C ALA A 247 -16.63 6.51 -14.16
N GLY A 248 -17.57 5.56 -14.18
CA GLY A 248 -18.82 5.67 -13.45
C GLY A 248 -18.64 5.75 -11.92
N ILE A 249 -17.64 5.06 -11.35
CA ILE A 249 -17.32 5.20 -9.91
C ILE A 249 -16.81 6.62 -9.63
N LEU A 250 -15.89 7.12 -10.45
CA LEU A 250 -15.26 8.43 -10.28
C LEU A 250 -16.29 9.58 -10.45
N GLU A 251 -17.17 9.50 -11.44
CA GLU A 251 -18.26 10.46 -11.65
C GLU A 251 -19.19 10.53 -10.44
N ARG A 252 -19.63 9.39 -9.92
CA ARG A 252 -20.45 9.35 -8.71
C ARG A 252 -19.75 9.92 -7.49
N SER A 253 -18.45 9.64 -7.35
CA SER A 253 -17.64 10.21 -6.26
C SER A 253 -17.54 11.73 -6.37
N LEU A 254 -17.34 12.28 -7.57
CA LEU A 254 -17.41 13.74 -7.81
C LEU A 254 -18.79 14.31 -7.52
N GLY A 255 -19.85 13.53 -7.72
CA GLY A 255 -21.24 13.88 -7.36
C GLY A 255 -21.54 13.78 -5.84
N GLY A 256 -20.55 13.42 -5.00
CA GLY A 256 -20.71 13.31 -3.55
C GLY A 256 -21.24 11.94 -3.07
N ALA A 257 -21.28 10.93 -3.94
CA ALA A 257 -21.65 9.56 -3.55
C ALA A 257 -20.36 8.73 -3.35
N PRO A 258 -20.00 8.40 -2.11
CA PRO A 258 -18.76 7.65 -1.83
C PRO A 258 -18.86 6.23 -2.42
N PRO A 259 -17.72 5.67 -2.90
CA PRO A 259 -17.70 4.33 -3.49
C PRO A 259 -18.04 3.26 -2.44
N SER A 260 -18.75 2.21 -2.89
CA SER A 260 -18.98 1.01 -2.08
C SER A 260 -17.67 0.26 -1.82
N ARG A 261 -17.70 -0.70 -0.90
CA ARG A 261 -16.51 -1.51 -0.58
C ARG A 261 -15.93 -2.23 -1.80
N ASP A 262 -16.77 -2.79 -2.68
CA ASP A 262 -16.32 -3.51 -3.88
C ASP A 262 -15.80 -2.54 -4.95
N GLU A 263 -16.37 -1.35 -5.05
CA GLU A 263 -15.84 -0.28 -5.88
C GLU A 263 -14.50 0.24 -5.37
N VAL A 264 -14.30 0.33 -4.06
CA VAL A 264 -13.00 0.63 -3.45
C VAL A 264 -11.96 -0.44 -3.84
N GLU A 265 -12.31 -1.72 -3.79
CA GLU A 265 -11.42 -2.80 -4.28
C GLU A 265 -11.11 -2.62 -5.77
N ARG A 266 -12.09 -2.23 -6.61
CA ARG A 266 -11.89 -1.95 -8.04
C ARG A 266 -10.94 -0.77 -8.26
N LEU A 267 -11.10 0.30 -7.51
CA LEU A 267 -10.23 1.48 -7.58
C LEU A 267 -8.76 1.13 -7.25
N PHE A 268 -8.52 0.30 -6.24
CA PHE A 268 -7.17 -0.18 -5.91
C PHE A 268 -6.53 -1.06 -7.01
N ARG A 269 -7.33 -1.58 -7.93
CA ARG A 269 -6.85 -2.36 -9.06
C ARG A 269 -6.60 -1.51 -10.31
N ALA A 270 -6.76 -0.20 -10.23
CA ALA A 270 -6.46 0.74 -11.31
C ALA A 270 -5.00 0.64 -11.76
N ARG A 271 -4.75 0.80 -13.06
CA ARG A 271 -3.42 0.70 -13.67
C ARG A 271 -3.25 1.70 -14.81
N GLY A 272 -2.01 2.11 -15.07
CA GLY A 272 -1.70 3.03 -16.16
C GLY A 272 -2.48 4.35 -16.03
N ALA A 273 -3.18 4.77 -17.10
CA ALA A 273 -3.98 6.01 -17.10
C ALA A 273 -5.08 6.04 -16.05
N GLU A 274 -5.59 4.88 -15.60
CA GLU A 274 -6.60 4.82 -14.55
C GLU A 274 -6.07 5.36 -13.20
N VAL A 275 -4.78 5.12 -12.89
CA VAL A 275 -4.14 5.63 -11.65
C VAL A 275 -4.19 7.15 -11.61
N GLU A 276 -3.90 7.79 -12.73
CA GLU A 276 -3.97 9.24 -12.85
C GLU A 276 -5.41 9.74 -12.70
N GLY A 277 -6.36 9.10 -13.38
CA GLY A 277 -7.77 9.45 -13.27
C GLY A 277 -8.26 9.43 -11.82
N VAL A 278 -7.91 8.38 -11.06
CA VAL A 278 -8.23 8.27 -9.62
C VAL A 278 -7.55 9.37 -8.82
N ALA A 279 -6.26 9.64 -9.08
CA ALA A 279 -5.51 10.68 -8.38
C ALA A 279 -6.08 12.08 -8.63
N ARG A 280 -6.48 12.40 -9.87
CA ARG A 280 -7.10 13.70 -10.22
C ARG A 280 -8.44 13.91 -9.52
N VAL A 281 -9.31 12.90 -9.53
CA VAL A 281 -10.58 12.98 -8.80
C VAL A 281 -10.34 13.16 -7.30
N ALA A 282 -9.37 12.44 -6.74
CA ALA A 282 -8.99 12.60 -5.34
C ALA A 282 -8.51 14.03 -5.03
N ASP A 283 -7.74 14.66 -5.93
CA ASP A 283 -7.28 16.03 -5.73
C ASP A 283 -8.42 17.05 -5.81
N VAL A 284 -9.39 16.86 -6.70
CA VAL A 284 -10.62 17.66 -6.72
C VAL A 284 -11.41 17.55 -5.41
N LEU A 285 -11.58 16.34 -4.89
CA LEU A 285 -12.25 16.13 -3.61
C LEU A 285 -11.48 16.74 -2.43
N ARG A 286 -10.15 16.64 -2.44
CA ARG A 286 -9.29 17.31 -1.46
C ARG A 286 -9.48 18.83 -1.51
N GLU A 287 -9.50 19.43 -2.71
CA GLU A 287 -9.70 20.87 -2.87
C GLU A 287 -11.03 21.32 -2.30
N ARG A 288 -12.10 20.55 -2.55
CA ARG A 288 -13.43 20.83 -1.99
C ARG A 288 -13.45 20.72 -0.46
N ALA A 289 -12.72 19.75 0.11
CA ALA A 289 -12.71 19.48 1.55
C ALA A 289 -11.80 20.44 2.34
N CYS A 290 -10.63 20.78 1.80
CA CYS A 290 -9.54 21.44 2.55
C CYS A 290 -8.97 22.68 1.85
N GLY A 291 -9.39 23.01 0.64
CA GLY A 291 -8.79 24.07 -0.15
C GLY A 291 -7.33 23.78 -0.51
N ASP A 292 -6.54 24.83 -0.70
CA ASP A 292 -5.12 24.73 -1.07
C ASP A 292 -4.15 24.61 0.12
N VAL A 293 -4.68 24.63 1.33
CA VAL A 293 -3.87 24.56 2.54
C VAL A 293 -3.40 23.13 2.77
N VAL A 294 -2.09 22.98 2.96
CA VAL A 294 -1.46 21.73 3.39
C VAL A 294 -0.83 21.92 4.76
N THR A 295 -1.18 21.06 5.67
CA THR A 295 -0.80 21.19 7.06
C THR A 295 0.41 20.35 7.45
N TYR A 296 1.10 20.79 8.52
CA TYR A 296 2.13 20.04 9.23
C TYR A 296 2.13 20.41 10.71
N VAL A 297 2.72 19.55 11.56
CA VAL A 297 2.83 19.78 13.00
C VAL A 297 4.29 19.73 13.45
N ILE A 298 4.69 20.60 14.39
CA ILE A 298 5.98 20.49 15.04
C ILE A 298 5.83 19.54 16.21
N ASN A 299 6.46 18.36 16.12
CA ASN A 299 6.34 17.30 17.12
C ASN A 299 7.63 16.51 17.30
N ARG A 300 7.65 15.70 18.35
CA ARG A 300 8.73 14.76 18.64
C ARG A 300 8.18 13.36 18.89
N ASN A 301 8.80 12.35 18.26
CA ASN A 301 8.58 10.95 18.60
C ASN A 301 9.43 10.57 19.81
N ILE A 302 8.81 10.00 20.83
CA ILE A 302 9.49 9.45 22.00
C ILE A 302 9.14 7.97 22.10
N ASN A 303 10.01 7.14 21.53
CA ASN A 303 9.89 5.70 21.65
C ASN A 303 10.56 5.28 22.97
N TYR A 304 9.78 5.07 24.03
CA TYR A 304 10.30 4.86 25.38
C TYR A 304 10.96 3.49 25.59
N THR A 305 10.72 2.51 24.70
CA THR A 305 11.45 1.24 24.63
C THR A 305 11.31 0.59 23.26
N ASN A 306 12.35 -0.12 22.85
CA ASN A 306 12.29 -1.03 21.70
C ASN A 306 12.16 -2.50 22.14
N GLN A 307 12.13 -2.79 23.44
CA GLN A 307 11.91 -4.15 23.92
C GLN A 307 10.43 -4.50 23.82
N CYS A 308 10.13 -5.61 23.13
CA CYS A 308 8.77 -6.05 22.87
C CYS A 308 8.70 -7.57 22.83
N TYR A 309 7.70 -8.17 23.49
CA TYR A 309 7.50 -9.61 23.46
C TYR A 309 6.57 -10.08 22.31
N PHE A 310 5.89 -9.15 21.63
CA PHE A 310 5.07 -9.47 20.45
C PHE A 310 5.91 -9.82 19.23
N ARG A 311 5.39 -10.70 18.39
CA ARG A 311 6.10 -11.26 17.21
C ARG A 311 5.58 -10.70 15.90
N CYS A 312 5.48 -9.40 15.79
CA CYS A 312 5.06 -8.75 14.55
C CYS A 312 6.08 -9.03 13.44
N GLY A 313 5.68 -9.75 12.41
CA GLY A 313 6.57 -10.14 11.31
C GLY A 313 7.15 -8.96 10.54
N PHE A 314 6.47 -7.82 10.54
CA PHE A 314 6.90 -6.60 9.85
C PHE A 314 7.87 -5.73 10.66
N CYS A 315 7.98 -5.91 11.97
CA CYS A 315 8.62 -4.93 12.85
C CYS A 315 10.15 -5.05 12.88
N GLY A 316 10.84 -4.11 12.25
CA GLY A 316 12.30 -3.96 12.35
C GLY A 316 12.78 -3.26 13.61
N PHE A 317 11.87 -2.64 14.38
CA PHE A 317 12.20 -1.88 15.59
C PHE A 317 12.29 -2.75 16.85
N SER A 318 11.44 -3.77 16.96
CA SER A 318 11.35 -4.64 18.12
C SER A 318 12.66 -5.35 18.46
N ARG A 319 12.99 -5.42 19.75
CA ARG A 319 14.09 -6.23 20.31
C ARG A 319 13.52 -7.16 21.37
N GLY A 320 13.94 -8.41 21.34
CA GLY A 320 13.52 -9.43 22.31
C GLY A 320 14.26 -10.73 22.10
N PRO A 321 14.07 -11.75 22.96
CA PRO A 321 14.81 -13.02 22.90
C PRO A 321 14.71 -13.76 21.56
N LYS A 322 13.69 -13.43 20.74
CA LYS A 322 13.42 -14.04 19.44
C LYS A 322 13.43 -13.03 18.30
N SER A 323 13.77 -11.76 18.52
CA SER A 323 13.90 -10.77 17.46
C SER A 323 15.24 -10.97 16.75
N LEU A 324 15.23 -10.75 15.43
CA LEU A 324 16.47 -10.65 14.66
C LEU A 324 17.12 -9.31 15.05
N ASN A 325 18.07 -9.24 15.94
CA ASN A 325 18.75 -8.00 16.38
C ASN A 325 19.43 -7.28 15.21
N LEU A 326 18.62 -6.81 14.27
CA LEU A 326 19.07 -6.30 12.99
C LEU A 326 19.69 -4.91 13.09
N ARG A 327 19.20 -4.09 14.05
CA ARG A 327 19.71 -2.72 14.25
C ARG A 327 19.51 -2.26 15.69
N GLY A 328 20.58 -1.75 16.31
CA GLY A 328 20.59 -1.12 17.61
C GLY A 328 20.41 -2.06 18.81
N GLU A 329 20.83 -1.59 19.96
CA GLU A 329 20.75 -2.30 21.25
C GLU A 329 19.37 -2.17 21.89
N PRO A 330 18.94 -3.13 22.72
CA PRO A 330 17.77 -2.97 23.58
C PRO A 330 17.90 -1.78 24.52
N TYR A 331 16.83 -1.00 24.68
CA TYR A 331 16.82 0.11 25.64
C TYR A 331 15.45 0.30 26.29
N ILE A 332 15.46 0.95 27.45
CA ILE A 332 14.28 1.47 28.14
C ILE A 332 14.61 2.90 28.59
N LEU A 333 13.74 3.85 28.27
CA LEU A 333 13.79 5.20 28.84
C LEU A 333 13.03 5.20 30.16
N ASN A 334 13.64 5.71 31.21
CA ASN A 334 12.91 5.98 32.45
C ASN A 334 12.01 7.23 32.29
N VAL A 335 11.07 7.41 33.20
CA VAL A 335 10.10 8.52 33.15
C VAL A 335 10.79 9.88 33.08
N HIS A 336 11.89 10.06 33.82
CA HIS A 336 12.66 11.32 33.84
C HIS A 336 13.21 11.65 32.43
N GLU A 337 13.74 10.66 31.73
CA GLU A 337 14.27 10.84 30.37
C GLU A 337 13.15 11.14 29.37
N VAL A 338 11.98 10.53 29.51
CA VAL A 338 10.81 10.86 28.68
C VAL A 338 10.38 12.32 28.90
N VAL A 339 10.31 12.77 30.14
CA VAL A 339 10.00 14.17 30.48
C VAL A 339 11.06 15.13 29.94
N ARG A 340 12.35 14.81 30.10
CA ARG A 340 13.45 15.61 29.56
C ARG A 340 13.32 15.82 28.04
N ARG A 341 13.07 14.74 27.30
CA ARG A 341 12.85 14.81 25.84
C ARG A 341 11.61 15.61 25.47
N SER A 342 10.57 15.55 26.28
CA SER A 342 9.36 16.36 26.07
C SER A 342 9.64 17.86 26.29
N VAL A 343 10.47 18.21 27.28
CA VAL A 343 10.91 19.60 27.52
C VAL A 343 11.76 20.11 26.35
N GLU A 344 12.73 19.34 25.90
CA GLU A 344 13.55 19.69 24.71
C GLU A 344 12.69 19.89 23.45
N ALA A 345 11.62 19.09 23.28
CA ALA A 345 10.68 19.26 22.17
C ALA A 345 9.94 20.60 22.30
N ALA A 346 9.43 20.93 23.47
CA ALA A 346 8.75 22.20 23.75
C ALA A 346 9.65 23.41 23.46
N GLU A 347 10.93 23.36 23.91
CA GLU A 347 11.94 24.41 23.66
C GLU A 347 12.21 24.59 22.15
N ARG A 348 11.98 23.57 21.34
CA ARG A 348 12.08 23.61 19.87
C ARG A 348 10.75 23.93 19.18
N GLY A 349 9.75 24.38 19.92
CA GLY A 349 8.46 24.80 19.41
C GLY A 349 7.44 23.68 19.16
N ALA A 350 7.71 22.47 19.63
CA ALA A 350 6.74 21.38 19.52
C ALA A 350 5.49 21.65 20.36
N THR A 351 4.35 21.42 19.79
CA THR A 351 3.04 21.45 20.47
C THR A 351 2.57 20.04 20.87
N GLU A 352 3.26 19.02 20.39
CA GLU A 352 2.93 17.61 20.57
C GLU A 352 4.17 16.78 20.84
N VAL A 353 4.01 15.78 21.72
CA VAL A 353 4.90 14.62 21.77
C VAL A 353 4.12 13.36 21.44
N CYS A 354 4.68 12.51 20.56
CA CYS A 354 4.09 11.24 20.16
C CYS A 354 4.77 10.12 20.96
N LEU A 355 4.00 9.41 21.79
CA LEU A 355 4.49 8.34 22.66
C LEU A 355 4.06 6.98 22.13
N GLN A 356 5.01 6.17 21.68
CA GLN A 356 4.82 4.79 21.24
C GLN A 356 6.05 3.96 21.59
N GLY A 357 5.86 2.72 22.01
CA GLY A 357 6.98 1.84 22.35
C GLY A 357 6.70 0.37 22.07
N GLY A 358 7.71 -0.44 22.34
CA GLY A 358 7.53 -1.89 22.47
C GLY A 358 6.67 -2.23 23.69
N ILE A 359 6.03 -3.38 23.66
CA ILE A 359 5.31 -3.90 24.83
C ILE A 359 6.30 -4.68 25.68
N HIS A 360 6.85 -3.99 26.68
CA HIS A 360 7.80 -4.58 27.63
C HIS A 360 7.08 -5.53 28.58
N PRO A 361 7.62 -6.72 28.90
CA PRO A 361 6.96 -7.69 29.77
C PRO A 361 6.69 -7.18 31.20
N ASP A 362 7.53 -6.26 31.69
CA ASP A 362 7.40 -5.71 33.04
C ASP A 362 6.55 -4.43 33.09
N PHE A 363 6.09 -3.89 31.96
CA PHE A 363 5.22 -2.72 31.97
C PHE A 363 3.77 -3.10 32.23
N THR A 364 3.21 -2.46 33.25
CA THR A 364 1.76 -2.50 33.51
C THR A 364 1.11 -1.20 33.03
N GLY A 365 -0.21 -1.14 33.09
CA GLY A 365 -0.95 0.09 32.76
C GLY A 365 -0.53 1.29 33.62
N ASP A 366 0.01 1.08 34.84
CA ASP A 366 0.46 2.16 35.69
C ASP A 366 1.65 2.93 35.11
N PHE A 367 2.52 2.28 34.34
CA PHE A 367 3.62 2.95 33.64
C PHE A 367 3.12 4.06 32.74
N TYR A 368 2.07 3.81 31.96
CA TYR A 368 1.50 4.79 31.03
C TYR A 368 0.88 5.98 31.78
N VAL A 369 0.19 5.73 32.87
CA VAL A 369 -0.40 6.77 33.73
C VAL A 369 0.69 7.62 34.38
N GLU A 370 1.77 7.00 34.84
CA GLU A 370 2.92 7.70 35.46
C GLU A 370 3.61 8.62 34.44
N VAL A 371 3.90 8.13 33.24
CA VAL A 371 4.53 8.91 32.16
C VAL A 371 3.68 10.14 31.81
N LEU A 372 2.37 9.96 31.58
CA LEU A 372 1.44 11.06 31.30
C LEU A 372 1.45 12.10 32.41
N SER A 373 1.23 11.65 33.65
CA SER A 373 1.19 12.53 34.80
C SER A 373 2.49 13.31 34.99
N ALA A 374 3.64 12.69 34.72
CA ALA A 374 4.94 13.33 34.81
C ALA A 374 5.15 14.41 33.75
N ILE A 375 4.78 14.14 32.48
CA ILE A 375 4.81 15.11 31.40
C ILE A 375 3.90 16.29 31.72
N LYS A 376 2.64 16.03 32.09
CA LYS A 376 1.64 17.08 32.34
C LYS A 376 1.96 17.96 33.57
N ARG A 377 2.61 17.41 34.56
CA ARG A 377 3.13 18.24 35.71
C ARG A 377 4.19 19.25 35.26
N ARG A 378 5.02 18.90 34.27
CA ARG A 378 6.12 19.76 33.79
C ARG A 378 5.70 20.66 32.63
N LEU A 379 4.81 20.18 31.76
CA LEU A 379 4.35 20.79 30.54
C LEU A 379 2.81 20.65 30.43
N PRO A 380 2.03 21.46 31.18
CA PRO A 380 0.57 21.33 31.22
C PRO A 380 -0.10 21.43 29.85
N ASP A 381 0.43 22.29 28.97
CA ASP A 381 -0.14 22.58 27.66
C ASP A 381 0.34 21.62 26.55
N MET A 382 1.38 20.81 26.79
CA MET A 382 1.89 19.86 25.82
C MET A 382 0.82 18.82 25.46
N HIS A 383 0.46 18.71 24.19
CA HIS A 383 -0.42 17.64 23.72
C HIS A 383 0.35 16.31 23.73
N VAL A 384 -0.18 15.32 24.43
CA VAL A 384 0.37 13.96 24.41
C VAL A 384 -0.47 13.08 23.51
N HIS A 385 0.09 12.75 22.33
CA HIS A 385 -0.44 11.80 21.37
C HIS A 385 0.17 10.42 21.63
N GLY A 386 -0.55 9.54 22.26
CA GLY A 386 -0.12 8.20 22.70
C GLY A 386 -1.36 7.50 23.25
N PHE A 387 -1.30 6.39 23.54
CA PHE A 387 -0.66 5.15 23.27
C PHE A 387 -1.43 4.37 22.21
N THR A 388 -0.80 3.44 21.53
CA THR A 388 -1.51 2.64 20.51
C THR A 388 -2.63 1.81 21.14
N PRO A 389 -3.66 1.40 20.38
CA PRO A 389 -4.68 0.47 20.88
C PRO A 389 -4.11 -0.83 21.48
N LEU A 390 -2.94 -1.29 21.00
CA LEU A 390 -2.26 -2.43 21.60
C LEU A 390 -1.73 -2.12 23.00
N GLU A 391 -1.11 -0.95 23.18
CA GLU A 391 -0.61 -0.50 24.50
C GLU A 391 -1.77 -0.29 25.49
N VAL A 392 -2.88 0.29 25.01
CA VAL A 392 -4.10 0.45 25.82
C VAL A 392 -4.70 -0.90 26.19
N TRP A 393 -4.85 -1.79 25.22
CA TRP A 393 -5.37 -3.14 25.47
C TRP A 393 -4.53 -3.90 26.49
N GLN A 394 -3.21 -3.91 26.28
CA GLN A 394 -2.27 -4.58 27.18
C GLN A 394 -2.23 -3.94 28.56
N GLY A 395 -2.25 -2.61 28.64
CA GLY A 395 -2.28 -1.88 29.91
C GLY A 395 -3.53 -2.21 30.74
N ALA A 396 -4.70 -2.27 30.11
CA ALA A 396 -5.94 -2.68 30.76
C ALA A 396 -5.85 -4.13 31.28
N GLN A 397 -5.34 -5.04 30.46
CA GLN A 397 -5.15 -6.46 30.83
C GLN A 397 -4.23 -6.62 32.05
N THR A 398 -3.09 -5.92 32.07
CA THR A 398 -2.11 -6.01 33.16
C THR A 398 -2.62 -5.47 34.48
N LEU A 399 -3.60 -4.56 34.44
CA LEU A 399 -4.27 -4.03 35.65
C LEU A 399 -5.53 -4.82 36.03
N GLY A 400 -5.96 -5.78 35.19
CA GLY A 400 -7.20 -6.53 35.41
C GLY A 400 -8.46 -5.66 35.32
N VAL A 401 -8.44 -4.58 34.49
CA VAL A 401 -9.56 -3.64 34.33
C VAL A 401 -10.07 -3.66 32.89
N GLY A 402 -11.26 -3.11 32.65
CA GLY A 402 -11.81 -2.95 31.31
C GLY A 402 -11.14 -1.80 30.55
N VAL A 403 -11.20 -1.87 29.20
CA VAL A 403 -10.66 -0.83 28.29
C VAL A 403 -11.19 0.57 28.66
N ARG A 404 -12.48 0.71 28.92
CA ARG A 404 -13.10 1.99 29.31
C ARG A 404 -12.52 2.56 30.59
N GLU A 405 -12.35 1.73 31.59
CA GLU A 405 -11.78 2.18 32.88
C GLU A 405 -10.33 2.64 32.68
N PHE A 406 -9.54 1.87 31.95
CA PHE A 406 -8.15 2.22 31.71
C PHE A 406 -8.02 3.50 30.87
N LEU A 407 -8.78 3.65 29.79
CA LEU A 407 -8.82 4.89 29.00
C LEU A 407 -9.27 6.10 29.82
N THR A 408 -10.19 5.92 30.77
CA THR A 408 -10.57 6.99 31.69
C THR A 408 -9.39 7.42 32.55
N ARG A 409 -8.64 6.46 33.13
CA ARG A 409 -7.41 6.76 33.90
C ARG A 409 -6.36 7.49 33.05
N LEU A 410 -6.15 7.07 31.80
CA LEU A 410 -5.21 7.72 30.89
C LEU A 410 -5.66 9.16 30.53
N ARG A 411 -6.94 9.37 30.22
CA ARG A 411 -7.51 10.69 29.96
C ARG A 411 -7.32 11.62 31.17
N ASP A 412 -7.66 11.14 32.36
CA ASP A 412 -7.56 11.92 33.61
C ASP A 412 -6.09 12.21 33.97
N ALA A 413 -5.15 11.37 33.55
CA ALA A 413 -3.71 11.61 33.63
C ALA A 413 -3.18 12.57 32.56
N GLY A 414 -4.00 12.96 31.56
CA GLY A 414 -3.67 13.97 30.55
C GLY A 414 -3.38 13.44 29.16
N LEU A 415 -3.86 12.24 28.82
CA LEU A 415 -3.83 11.77 27.44
C LEU A 415 -4.66 12.70 26.56
N GLY A 416 -4.06 13.19 25.44
CA GLY A 416 -4.72 14.11 24.52
C GLY A 416 -5.43 13.43 23.34
N SER A 417 -4.79 12.44 22.76
CA SER A 417 -5.34 11.68 21.62
C SER A 417 -4.59 10.35 21.44
N LEU A 418 -5.16 9.43 20.64
CA LEU A 418 -4.57 8.13 20.37
C LEU A 418 -4.06 8.04 18.93
N PRO A 419 -2.85 7.45 18.68
CA PRO A 419 -2.41 7.08 17.35
C PRO A 419 -3.18 5.87 16.81
N GLY A 420 -3.43 5.85 15.51
CA GLY A 420 -4.09 4.74 14.81
C GLY A 420 -3.24 3.49 14.62
N THR A 421 -1.96 3.56 14.97
CA THR A 421 -1.01 2.43 14.87
C THR A 421 -1.51 1.19 15.63
N ALA A 422 -0.90 0.06 15.40
CA ALA A 422 -1.41 -1.27 15.73
C ALA A 422 -2.61 -1.74 14.87
N ALA A 423 -3.22 -0.87 14.05
CA ALA A 423 -4.16 -1.29 13.01
C ALA A 423 -3.48 -2.19 11.97
N GLU A 424 -2.30 -1.81 11.53
CA GLU A 424 -1.58 -2.36 10.38
C GLU A 424 -2.53 -2.48 9.18
N VAL A 425 -3.21 -3.60 9.04
CA VAL A 425 -4.38 -3.77 8.19
C VAL A 425 -5.51 -4.41 9.01
N LEU A 426 -6.71 -3.84 8.99
CA LEU A 426 -7.88 -4.32 9.72
C LEU A 426 -8.61 -5.40 8.89
N ASP A 427 -7.88 -6.48 8.66
CA ASP A 427 -8.33 -7.71 8.00
C ASP A 427 -7.67 -8.89 8.72
N ASP A 428 -8.46 -9.68 9.45
CA ASP A 428 -7.93 -10.71 10.34
C ASP A 428 -7.33 -11.89 9.57
N ASP A 429 -7.65 -12.06 8.28
CA ASP A 429 -7.01 -13.05 7.42
C ASP A 429 -5.55 -12.69 7.17
N VAL A 430 -5.26 -11.42 6.94
CA VAL A 430 -3.89 -10.91 6.81
C VAL A 430 -3.20 -10.86 8.17
N ARG A 431 -3.88 -10.37 9.22
CA ARG A 431 -3.32 -10.17 10.56
C ARG A 431 -2.77 -11.46 11.16
N ARG A 432 -3.47 -12.59 10.99
CA ARG A 432 -3.00 -13.90 11.52
C ARG A 432 -1.63 -14.33 10.99
N HIS A 433 -1.21 -13.80 9.84
CA HIS A 433 0.10 -14.08 9.24
C HIS A 433 1.13 -12.98 9.49
N LEU A 434 0.68 -11.74 9.58
CA LEU A 434 1.52 -10.57 9.76
C LEU A 434 1.90 -10.33 11.22
N CYS A 435 0.92 -10.47 12.12
CA CYS A 435 1.04 -10.18 13.56
C CYS A 435 0.06 -11.03 14.39
N PRO A 436 0.28 -12.35 14.45
CA PRO A 436 -0.69 -13.34 14.96
C PRO A 436 -1.05 -13.19 16.45
N ASP A 437 -0.16 -12.61 17.23
CA ASP A 437 -0.31 -12.41 18.67
C ASP A 437 -0.73 -10.98 19.06
N LYS A 438 -0.98 -10.10 18.07
CA LYS A 438 -1.41 -8.72 18.29
C LYS A 438 -2.95 -8.62 18.41
N VAL A 439 -3.45 -7.47 18.90
CA VAL A 439 -4.90 -7.20 18.93
C VAL A 439 -5.54 -7.48 17.57
N ARG A 440 -6.71 -8.13 17.59
CA ARG A 440 -7.53 -8.39 16.40
C ARG A 440 -8.27 -7.12 15.99
N THR A 441 -8.86 -7.14 14.81
CA THR A 441 -9.66 -6.03 14.29
C THR A 441 -10.73 -5.57 15.26
N ALA A 442 -11.48 -6.51 15.88
CA ALA A 442 -12.52 -6.20 16.84
C ALA A 442 -11.98 -5.55 18.13
N GLU A 443 -10.86 -6.01 18.64
CA GLU A 443 -10.21 -5.48 19.85
C GLU A 443 -9.65 -4.07 19.58
N TRP A 444 -9.04 -3.85 18.43
CA TRP A 444 -8.60 -2.52 17.99
C TRP A 444 -9.78 -1.54 17.88
N ALA A 445 -10.88 -1.99 17.25
CA ALA A 445 -12.09 -1.19 17.11
C ALA A 445 -12.73 -0.85 18.47
N GLU A 446 -12.75 -1.79 19.42
CA GLU A 446 -13.25 -1.57 20.77
C GLU A 446 -12.49 -0.43 21.46
N VAL A 447 -11.15 -0.44 21.39
CA VAL A 447 -10.33 0.62 21.99
C VAL A 447 -10.66 1.98 21.36
N MET A 448 -10.71 2.05 20.02
CA MET A 448 -10.98 3.32 19.32
C MET A 448 -12.39 3.86 19.58
N ILE A 449 -13.41 3.02 19.49
CA ILE A 449 -14.79 3.41 19.79
C ILE A 449 -14.89 3.91 21.23
N THR A 450 -14.31 3.19 22.18
CA THR A 450 -14.34 3.57 23.59
C THR A 450 -13.60 4.89 23.84
N ALA A 451 -12.45 5.12 23.19
CA ALA A 451 -11.73 6.38 23.27
C ALA A 451 -12.60 7.56 22.76
N HIS A 452 -13.23 7.38 21.61
CA HIS A 452 -14.10 8.40 21.03
C HIS A 452 -15.31 8.70 21.92
N GLU A 453 -15.94 7.68 22.51
CA GLU A 453 -17.05 7.84 23.47
C GLU A 453 -16.63 8.58 24.75
N LEU A 454 -15.35 8.52 25.13
CA LEU A 454 -14.77 9.28 26.23
C LEU A 454 -14.31 10.69 25.84
N GLY A 455 -14.54 11.10 24.59
CA GLY A 455 -14.15 12.42 24.06
C GLY A 455 -12.69 12.52 23.59
N LEU A 456 -11.93 11.42 23.61
CA LEU A 456 -10.59 11.36 23.05
C LEU A 456 -10.68 11.23 21.54
N ARG A 457 -9.91 12.03 20.80
CA ARG A 457 -9.76 11.89 19.35
C ARG A 457 -8.67 10.88 19.03
N ALA A 458 -8.70 10.35 17.82
CA ALA A 458 -7.69 9.42 17.36
C ALA A 458 -7.34 9.67 15.89
N THR A 459 -6.14 9.28 15.51
CA THR A 459 -5.77 9.13 14.10
C THR A 459 -6.11 7.72 13.61
N THR A 460 -6.04 7.46 12.31
CA THR A 460 -6.12 6.10 11.77
C THR A 460 -4.95 5.83 10.83
N THR A 461 -4.52 4.57 10.74
CA THR A 461 -3.37 4.19 9.92
C THR A 461 -3.65 2.92 9.14
N LEU A 462 -3.08 2.81 7.95
CA LEU A 462 -2.99 1.57 7.17
C LEU A 462 -1.52 1.32 6.82
N MET A 463 -0.91 0.24 7.29
CA MET A 463 0.36 -0.22 6.75
C MET A 463 0.08 -1.17 5.58
N PHE A 464 0.65 -0.86 4.41
CA PHE A 464 0.33 -1.56 3.17
C PHE A 464 1.57 -1.89 2.33
N GLY A 465 1.44 -2.89 1.44
CA GLY A 465 2.49 -3.30 0.52
C GLY A 465 3.35 -4.47 1.04
N HIS A 466 2.86 -5.25 2.01
CA HIS A 466 3.56 -6.41 2.57
C HIS A 466 3.02 -7.74 2.03
N ILE A 467 1.92 -8.25 2.62
CA ILE A 467 1.25 -9.51 2.29
C ILE A 467 -0.26 -9.30 2.08
N ASP A 468 -0.65 -8.08 2.01
CA ASP A 468 -1.97 -7.54 1.82
C ASP A 468 -2.34 -7.40 0.34
N SER A 469 -3.60 -7.13 0.09
CA SER A 469 -4.19 -7.05 -1.25
C SER A 469 -5.18 -5.89 -1.36
N PRO A 470 -5.60 -5.49 -2.57
CA PRO A 470 -6.69 -4.54 -2.79
C PRO A 470 -7.95 -4.84 -1.97
N ARG A 471 -8.29 -6.13 -1.82
CA ARG A 471 -9.42 -6.56 -0.98
C ARG A 471 -9.20 -6.24 0.49
N ALA A 472 -8.02 -6.53 1.03
CA ALA A 472 -7.70 -6.25 2.42
C ALA A 472 -7.69 -4.74 2.72
N TRP A 473 -7.21 -3.91 1.77
CA TRP A 473 -7.28 -2.45 1.89
C TRP A 473 -8.72 -1.93 1.86
N ALA A 474 -9.57 -2.48 0.99
CA ALA A 474 -10.99 -2.15 0.95
C ALA A 474 -11.71 -2.53 2.25
N ASN A 475 -11.44 -3.73 2.79
CA ASN A 475 -11.98 -4.17 4.09
C ASN A 475 -11.53 -3.21 5.22
N HIS A 476 -10.25 -2.83 5.23
CA HIS A 476 -9.72 -1.89 6.21
C HIS A 476 -10.45 -0.54 6.17
N LEU A 477 -10.59 0.06 4.99
CA LEU A 477 -11.30 1.34 4.85
C LEU A 477 -12.77 1.23 5.27
N GLU A 478 -13.44 0.11 5.00
CA GLU A 478 -14.83 -0.08 5.43
C GLU A 478 -14.96 -0.13 6.97
N VAL A 479 -14.04 -0.82 7.66
CA VAL A 479 -14.00 -0.81 9.13
C VAL A 479 -13.83 0.63 9.66
N LEU A 480 -12.95 1.44 9.07
CA LEU A 480 -12.77 2.83 9.47
C LEU A 480 -14.02 3.68 9.22
N ARG A 481 -14.68 3.49 8.07
CA ARG A 481 -15.93 4.19 7.73
C ARG A 481 -17.02 3.88 8.74
N ASP A 482 -17.19 2.62 9.12
CA ASP A 482 -18.19 2.19 10.10
C ASP A 482 -17.95 2.81 11.47
N ILE A 483 -16.69 2.79 11.94
CA ILE A 483 -16.34 3.44 13.21
C ILE A 483 -16.58 4.95 13.13
N GLN A 484 -16.13 5.61 12.06
CA GLN A 484 -16.25 7.06 11.90
C GLN A 484 -17.72 7.53 11.80
N ARG A 485 -18.55 6.80 11.06
CA ARG A 485 -20.00 7.10 10.99
C ARG A 485 -20.67 7.01 12.36
N ARG A 486 -20.23 6.06 13.18
CA ARG A 486 -20.75 5.84 14.52
C ARG A 486 -20.27 6.87 15.54
N THR A 487 -19.00 7.29 15.46
CA THR A 487 -18.36 8.03 16.55
C THR A 487 -17.85 9.42 16.17
N GLY A 488 -17.52 9.66 14.91
CA GLY A 488 -16.93 10.92 14.44
C GLY A 488 -15.57 11.26 15.05
N GLY A 489 -14.85 10.29 15.65
CA GLY A 489 -13.68 10.55 16.48
C GLY A 489 -12.34 10.59 15.74
N PHE A 490 -12.24 10.07 14.51
CA PHE A 490 -11.02 10.12 13.73
C PHE A 490 -10.76 11.51 13.15
N THR A 491 -9.52 11.97 13.26
CA THR A 491 -9.08 13.28 12.78
C THR A 491 -8.36 13.22 11.44
N GLU A 492 -7.66 12.12 11.17
CA GLU A 492 -6.89 11.91 9.95
C GLU A 492 -6.74 10.43 9.61
N PHE A 493 -6.39 10.16 8.36
CA PHE A 493 -5.95 8.86 7.87
C PHE A 493 -4.49 8.95 7.38
N VAL A 494 -3.65 8.03 7.87
CA VAL A 494 -2.21 7.98 7.59
C VAL A 494 -1.86 6.66 6.91
N PRO A 495 -1.74 6.63 5.58
CA PRO A 495 -1.18 5.49 4.87
C PRO A 495 0.32 5.37 5.15
N LEU A 496 0.76 4.18 5.51
CA LEU A 496 2.13 3.86 5.87
C LEU A 496 2.70 2.79 4.92
N PRO A 497 3.39 3.17 3.85
CA PRO A 497 4.03 2.20 2.97
C PRO A 497 5.02 1.31 3.72
N PHE A 498 4.96 0.01 3.48
CA PHE A 498 5.81 -0.97 4.15
C PHE A 498 7.28 -0.82 3.76
N VAL A 499 8.12 -0.54 4.75
CA VAL A 499 9.59 -0.49 4.63
C VAL A 499 10.14 -1.87 4.94
N HIS A 500 10.64 -2.58 3.95
CA HIS A 500 10.89 -4.02 4.01
C HIS A 500 12.30 -4.41 4.49
N MET A 501 13.33 -3.55 4.30
CA MET A 501 14.74 -3.91 4.32
C MET A 501 15.21 -4.63 5.60
N ALA A 502 14.67 -4.27 6.77
CA ALA A 502 14.98 -4.93 8.04
C ALA A 502 13.76 -5.64 8.65
N SER A 503 12.74 -5.91 7.86
CA SER A 503 11.52 -6.59 8.31
C SER A 503 11.73 -8.12 8.34
N PRO A 504 11.47 -8.80 9.47
CA PRO A 504 11.64 -10.25 9.58
C PRO A 504 10.86 -11.05 8.53
N ILE A 505 9.62 -10.67 8.25
CA ILE A 505 8.77 -11.41 7.29
C ILE A 505 9.31 -11.32 5.85
N TYR A 506 9.89 -10.18 5.46
CA TYR A 506 10.54 -10.03 4.16
C TYR A 506 11.85 -10.83 4.08
N LEU A 507 12.68 -10.75 5.13
CA LEU A 507 13.93 -11.50 5.19
C LEU A 507 13.71 -13.02 5.20
N GLN A 508 12.54 -13.46 5.64
CA GLN A 508 12.11 -14.86 5.55
C GLN A 508 11.54 -15.25 4.16
N GLY A 509 11.49 -14.32 3.21
CA GLY A 509 10.91 -14.54 1.88
C GLY A 509 9.39 -14.68 1.88
N ARG A 510 8.70 -14.03 2.82
CA ARG A 510 7.26 -14.17 3.05
C ARG A 510 6.47 -12.86 2.87
N ALA A 511 7.10 -11.81 2.38
CA ALA A 511 6.46 -10.53 2.09
C ALA A 511 7.03 -9.90 0.83
N ARG A 512 6.28 -8.99 0.24
CA ARG A 512 6.69 -8.14 -0.89
C ARG A 512 7.74 -7.11 -0.44
N PRO A 513 8.56 -6.56 -1.36
CA PRO A 513 9.54 -5.50 -1.05
C PRO A 513 8.87 -4.10 -0.93
N GLY A 514 7.75 -4.01 -0.26
CA GLY A 514 6.94 -2.81 -0.17
C GLY A 514 5.96 -2.66 -1.36
N PRO A 515 5.11 -1.63 -1.37
CA PRO A 515 4.23 -1.34 -2.49
C PRO A 515 4.99 -0.80 -3.71
N THR A 516 4.36 -0.85 -4.88
CA THR A 516 4.76 -0.07 -6.06
C THR A 516 4.41 1.40 -5.87
N TRP A 517 4.96 2.30 -6.71
CA TRP A 517 4.57 3.72 -6.66
C TRP A 517 3.09 3.92 -7.01
N ASP A 518 2.56 3.20 -7.99
CA ASP A 518 1.13 3.22 -8.33
C ASP A 518 0.26 2.83 -7.13
N GLU A 519 0.64 1.78 -6.40
CA GLU A 519 -0.07 1.38 -5.18
C GLU A 519 0.00 2.48 -4.10
N VAL A 520 1.14 3.17 -3.99
CA VAL A 520 1.26 4.30 -3.07
C VAL A 520 0.29 5.41 -3.46
N VAL A 521 0.27 5.82 -4.73
CA VAL A 521 -0.67 6.84 -5.23
C VAL A 521 -2.11 6.40 -4.99
N LEU A 522 -2.45 5.16 -5.38
CA LEU A 522 -3.81 4.64 -5.25
C LEU A 522 -4.28 4.57 -3.80
N VAL A 523 -3.43 4.12 -2.86
CA VAL A 523 -3.87 4.03 -1.45
C VAL A 523 -4.21 5.40 -0.88
N HIS A 524 -3.46 6.44 -1.21
CA HIS A 524 -3.78 7.81 -0.76
C HIS A 524 -5.00 8.38 -1.48
N ALA A 525 -5.05 8.24 -2.81
CA ALA A 525 -6.14 8.76 -3.62
C ALA A 525 -7.49 8.07 -3.32
N VAL A 526 -7.50 6.74 -3.28
CA VAL A 526 -8.73 5.98 -2.98
C VAL A 526 -9.20 6.23 -1.55
N ALA A 527 -8.26 6.42 -0.60
CA ALA A 527 -8.63 6.83 0.76
C ALA A 527 -9.39 8.17 0.76
N ARG A 528 -8.95 9.16 -0.06
CA ARG A 528 -9.69 10.42 -0.22
C ARG A 528 -11.12 10.19 -0.70
N LEU A 529 -11.31 9.34 -1.74
CA LEU A 529 -12.63 9.02 -2.26
C LEU A 529 -13.50 8.28 -1.24
N ALA A 530 -12.91 7.27 -0.59
CA ALA A 530 -13.65 6.41 0.34
C ALA A 530 -14.02 7.11 1.65
N LEU A 531 -13.19 8.05 2.12
CA LEU A 531 -13.36 8.76 3.38
C LEU A 531 -13.92 10.19 3.19
N ASP A 532 -14.32 10.54 1.96
CA ASP A 532 -14.92 11.86 1.68
C ASP A 532 -16.14 12.12 2.57
N GLY A 533 -16.22 13.33 3.12
CA GLY A 533 -17.25 13.70 4.09
C GLY A 533 -17.13 13.03 5.48
N LEU A 534 -16.19 12.11 5.68
CA LEU A 534 -15.98 11.39 6.95
C LEU A 534 -14.67 11.79 7.64
N VAL A 535 -13.54 11.68 6.95
CA VAL A 535 -12.21 12.02 7.47
C VAL A 535 -11.56 13.03 6.52
N PRO A 536 -11.49 14.31 6.91
CA PRO A 536 -11.05 15.37 5.99
C PRO A 536 -9.54 15.36 5.69
N ASN A 537 -8.74 14.77 6.57
CA ASN A 537 -7.29 14.86 6.47
C ASN A 537 -6.67 13.53 6.06
N ILE A 538 -5.93 13.56 4.96
CA ILE A 538 -5.14 12.42 4.46
C ILE A 538 -3.67 12.84 4.48
N GLN A 539 -2.85 12.11 5.23
CA GLN A 539 -1.44 12.42 5.42
C GLN A 539 -0.56 11.67 4.42
N ALA A 540 0.48 12.32 3.90
CA ALA A 540 1.58 11.68 3.19
C ALA A 540 2.81 11.54 4.11
N SER A 541 3.30 10.31 4.29
CA SER A 541 4.39 10.01 5.23
C SER A 541 5.77 10.22 4.61
N TRP A 542 6.38 11.40 4.80
CA TRP A 542 7.70 11.73 4.26
C TRP A 542 8.82 10.81 4.75
N VAL A 543 8.75 10.29 5.98
CA VAL A 543 9.79 9.37 6.52
C VAL A 543 9.92 8.07 5.74
N LYS A 544 8.90 7.71 4.96
CA LYS A 544 8.86 6.49 4.15
C LYS A 544 9.03 6.78 2.65
N LEU A 545 8.69 7.98 2.21
CA LEU A 545 8.60 8.35 0.80
C LEU A 545 9.62 9.42 0.39
N GLY A 546 10.32 10.03 1.35
CA GLY A 546 11.05 11.26 1.14
C GLY A 546 10.12 12.47 1.02
N LEU A 547 10.67 13.67 1.12
CA LEU A 547 9.89 14.91 0.96
C LEU A 547 9.33 15.04 -0.46
N GLU A 548 10.09 14.65 -1.49
CA GLU A 548 9.62 14.65 -2.88
C GLU A 548 8.41 13.71 -3.07
N GLY A 549 8.48 12.48 -2.55
CA GLY A 549 7.36 11.53 -2.62
C GLY A 549 6.13 12.03 -1.87
N GLY A 550 6.33 12.62 -0.69
CA GLY A 550 5.27 13.27 0.07
C GLY A 550 4.62 14.41 -0.71
N ALA A 551 5.43 15.31 -1.29
CA ALA A 551 4.95 16.44 -2.09
C ALA A 551 4.11 16.00 -3.31
N ARG A 552 4.52 14.94 -4.02
CA ARG A 552 3.75 14.38 -5.14
C ARG A 552 2.37 13.90 -4.72
N LEU A 553 2.23 13.32 -3.53
CA LEU A 553 0.94 12.86 -3.02
C LEU A 553 -0.03 13.99 -2.63
N LEU A 554 0.49 15.21 -2.43
CA LEU A 554 -0.36 16.40 -2.27
C LEU A 554 -1.16 16.73 -3.54
N GLN A 555 -0.81 16.13 -4.66
CA GLN A 555 -1.53 16.20 -5.94
C GLN A 555 -2.41 14.95 -6.18
N ALA A 556 -2.45 14.04 -5.21
CA ALA A 556 -3.22 12.79 -5.26
C ALA A 556 -4.18 12.65 -4.06
N GLY A 557 -4.72 13.76 -3.57
CA GLY A 557 -5.73 13.78 -2.52
C GLY A 557 -5.22 14.00 -1.10
N CYS A 558 -3.90 14.12 -0.86
CA CYS A 558 -3.35 14.44 0.45
C CYS A 558 -3.38 15.94 0.74
N ASN A 559 -3.54 16.30 2.02
CA ASN A 559 -3.54 17.68 2.52
C ASN A 559 -2.70 17.86 3.80
N ASP A 560 -1.88 16.87 4.16
CA ASP A 560 -1.02 16.92 5.35
C ASP A 560 0.30 16.19 5.08
N LEU A 561 1.43 16.74 5.53
CA LEU A 561 2.75 16.10 5.48
C LEU A 561 3.18 15.49 6.82
N GLY A 562 2.28 15.47 7.81
CA GLY A 562 2.56 14.95 9.15
C GLY A 562 3.37 15.91 9.98
N GLY A 563 4.31 15.39 10.74
CA GLY A 563 5.11 16.16 11.67
C GLY A 563 6.58 16.25 11.33
N THR A 564 7.29 17.13 12.03
CA THR A 564 8.75 17.20 12.00
C THR A 564 9.40 15.91 12.52
N LEU A 565 8.68 15.13 13.36
CA LEU A 565 9.02 13.80 13.85
C LEU A 565 10.44 13.71 14.44
N MET A 566 10.86 14.69 15.23
CA MET A 566 12.17 14.65 15.89
C MET A 566 12.40 13.28 16.53
N ASP A 567 13.56 12.65 16.25
CA ASP A 567 13.93 11.29 16.72
C ASP A 567 13.04 10.14 16.17
N GLU A 568 12.59 10.21 14.94
CA GLU A 568 11.88 9.09 14.32
C GLU A 568 12.82 7.87 14.19
N ASN A 569 12.56 6.83 14.97
CA ASN A 569 13.42 5.65 15.08
C ASN A 569 12.79 4.37 14.50
N ILE A 570 11.47 4.31 14.36
CA ILE A 570 10.76 3.09 13.95
C ILE A 570 11.00 2.80 12.46
N SER A 571 10.80 3.79 11.59
CA SER A 571 11.05 3.65 10.15
C SER A 571 12.54 3.46 9.86
N ARG A 572 13.40 4.21 10.58
CA ARG A 572 14.86 4.03 10.48
C ARG A 572 15.30 2.61 10.86
N ALA A 573 14.73 2.03 11.93
CA ALA A 573 15.03 0.66 12.34
C ALA A 573 14.57 -0.37 11.30
N SER A 574 13.54 -0.06 10.52
CA SER A 574 13.07 -0.87 9.39
C SER A 574 13.92 -0.69 8.12
N GLY A 575 14.82 0.30 8.10
CA GLY A 575 15.76 0.54 7.01
C GLY A 575 15.49 1.81 6.20
N ALA A 576 14.55 2.67 6.60
CA ALA A 576 14.31 3.93 5.92
C ALA A 576 15.53 4.88 6.01
N ALA A 577 15.84 5.53 4.90
CA ALA A 577 17.00 6.42 4.75
C ALA A 577 16.68 7.92 4.82
N HIS A 578 15.39 8.31 4.86
CA HIS A 578 14.94 9.71 4.77
C HIS A 578 15.14 10.54 6.03
N GLY A 579 15.90 10.06 7.01
CA GLY A 579 16.24 10.80 8.22
C GLY A 579 15.25 10.59 9.36
N GLN A 580 15.47 11.37 10.42
CA GLN A 580 14.71 11.30 11.69
C GLN A 580 14.01 12.62 12.04
N LEU A 581 14.22 13.64 11.22
CA LEU A 581 13.71 14.99 11.38
C LEU A 581 13.56 15.62 9.99
N ALA A 582 12.42 16.24 9.72
CA ALA A 582 12.27 17.27 8.71
C ALA A 582 11.99 18.60 9.40
N THR A 583 12.72 19.66 9.03
CA THR A 583 12.49 20.98 9.62
C THR A 583 11.20 21.60 9.08
N PRO A 584 10.59 22.58 9.78
CA PRO A 584 9.46 23.33 9.25
C PRO A 584 9.73 23.91 7.87
N GLU A 585 10.91 24.48 7.66
CA GLU A 585 11.33 25.11 6.39
C GLU A 585 11.40 24.09 5.25
N GLU A 586 11.89 22.87 5.51
CA GLU A 586 11.93 21.77 4.52
C GLU A 586 10.52 21.30 4.15
N LEU A 587 9.64 21.15 5.14
CA LEU A 587 8.23 20.78 4.91
C LEU A 587 7.50 21.85 4.10
N GLU A 588 7.66 23.12 4.46
CA GLU A 588 7.07 24.24 3.75
C GLU A 588 7.59 24.39 2.32
N ALA A 589 8.89 24.20 2.11
CA ALA A 589 9.49 24.21 0.78
C ALA A 589 8.90 23.11 -0.11
N ALA A 590 8.74 21.89 0.43
CA ALA A 590 8.12 20.79 -0.29
C ALA A 590 6.64 21.06 -0.65
N ILE A 591 5.89 21.69 0.24
CA ILE A 591 4.49 22.09 0.01
C ILE A 591 4.42 23.17 -1.09
N ARG A 592 5.27 24.20 -1.00
CA ARG A 592 5.31 25.29 -2.01
C ARG A 592 5.76 24.79 -3.38
N ALA A 593 6.65 23.80 -3.44
CA ALA A 593 7.14 23.23 -4.71
C ALA A 593 6.01 22.67 -5.58
N VAL A 594 4.91 22.20 -4.99
CA VAL A 594 3.72 21.74 -5.70
C VAL A 594 2.60 22.78 -5.76
N GLY A 595 2.92 24.05 -5.49
CA GLY A 595 2.00 25.18 -5.59
C GLY A 595 0.90 25.19 -4.52
N ARG A 596 1.14 24.59 -3.33
CA ARG A 596 0.21 24.61 -2.19
C ARG A 596 0.66 25.59 -1.11
N THR A 597 -0.26 25.95 -0.22
CA THR A 597 -0.04 26.87 0.88
C THR A 597 0.26 26.10 2.17
N PRO A 598 1.46 26.22 2.75
CA PRO A 598 1.78 25.53 4.01
C PRO A 598 1.11 26.21 5.20
N ALA A 599 0.64 25.41 6.15
CA ALA A 599 0.12 25.88 7.41
C ALA A 599 0.54 24.98 8.59
N ARG A 600 0.96 25.61 9.68
CA ARG A 600 1.24 24.93 10.93
C ARG A 600 -0.07 24.62 11.66
N ARG A 601 -0.24 23.39 12.14
CA ARG A 601 -1.39 22.95 12.92
C ARG A 601 -1.01 22.40 14.29
N ASN A 602 -2.00 22.25 15.17
CA ASN A 602 -1.90 21.37 16.34
C ASN A 602 -2.35 19.94 15.99
N THR A 603 -2.26 19.02 16.95
CA THR A 603 -2.65 17.60 16.78
C THR A 603 -4.12 17.42 16.38
N LEU A 604 -5.01 18.30 16.82
CA LEU A 604 -6.45 18.22 16.55
C LEU A 604 -6.88 19.05 15.32
N TYR A 605 -5.93 19.39 14.45
CA TYR A 605 -6.13 20.13 13.20
C TYR A 605 -6.59 21.59 13.37
N GLY A 606 -6.43 22.18 14.56
CA GLY A 606 -6.54 23.62 14.71
C GLY A 606 -5.35 24.32 14.05
N LEU A 607 -5.59 25.23 13.13
CA LEU A 607 -4.54 26.02 12.47
C LEU A 607 -3.93 26.98 13.48
N LEU A 608 -2.60 26.99 13.56
CA LEU A 608 -1.80 27.89 14.42
C LEU A 608 -1.23 29.06 13.62
N GLU A 609 -0.74 28.78 12.42
CA GLU A 609 -0.11 29.74 11.55
C GLU A 609 -0.28 29.30 10.10
N VAL A 610 -0.64 30.23 9.23
CA VAL A 610 -0.64 30.03 7.77
C VAL A 610 0.52 30.84 7.22
N ALA A 611 1.48 30.16 6.60
CA ALA A 611 2.63 30.83 6.04
C ALA A 611 2.22 31.64 4.79
N ALA A 612 2.64 32.89 4.74
CA ALA A 612 2.32 33.82 3.66
C ALA A 612 2.97 33.43 2.32
#